data_cdfcbdbbfbf757bc03cfa4b5c7170698
#
_entry.id   cdfcbdbbfbf757bc03cfa4b5c7170698
#
_cell.length_a   1.000
_cell.length_b   1.000
_cell.length_c   1.000
_cell.angle_alpha   90.00
_cell.angle_beta   90.00
_cell.angle_gamma   90.00
#
_symmetry.space_group_name_H-M   'P 1'
#
loop_
_entity.id
_entity.type
_entity.pdbx_description
1 polymer ?
#
loop_
_entity_poly.entity_id
_entity_poly.type
_entity_poly.pdbx_seq_one_letter_code
_entity_poly.pdbx_strand_id
1 'polypeptide(L)'
;MATVIARASESQHWYTQEGKPQYTVTAKNGVQRNTTLRDARTMNLVPSVTTILNAAAKPGLEAWKLNQMMLACMTLPRAPEESEESYIERVKHDSKEHARQAAERGTTIHGALESFYEGIMLAEFLDYQMGVSKAVDAHFGAKNWLTERSFAKDGFGGKCDLYTQDGEGVVIDFKTKEFRQEDKVEGYDEHLMQLSAYRVGLDVPKARCANVFVSVTDPGLVKIVEWTQEDLERGWQMFDALKTYWQVKNNHKVI
;
A
#
# COMPACT_ATOMS: atom_id res chain seq x y z
N MET A 1 13.36 7.10 -22.71
CA MET A 1 12.10 6.75 -22.06
C MET A 1 12.42 6.05 -20.77
N ALA A 2 12.11 6.68 -19.63
CA ALA A 2 12.25 6.02 -18.33
C ALA A 2 11.14 4.96 -18.22
N THR A 3 11.52 3.71 -18.16
CA THR A 3 10.55 2.61 -18.02
C THR A 3 10.19 2.51 -16.54
N VAL A 4 8.96 2.85 -16.19
CA VAL A 4 8.41 2.54 -14.87
C VAL A 4 8.35 1.01 -14.78
N ILE A 5 9.24 0.41 -14.00
CA ILE A 5 9.22 -1.03 -13.75
C ILE A 5 8.11 -1.26 -12.72
N ALA A 6 6.91 -1.66 -13.19
CA ALA A 6 5.85 -2.16 -12.32
C ALA A 6 6.39 -3.38 -11.56
N ARG A 7 6.62 -3.23 -10.25
CA ARG A 7 6.98 -4.35 -9.39
C ARG A 7 5.76 -5.24 -9.22
N ALA A 8 5.93 -6.54 -9.40
CA ALA A 8 4.86 -7.50 -9.19
C ALA A 8 4.24 -7.31 -7.79
N SER A 9 2.91 -7.26 -7.73
CA SER A 9 2.18 -7.18 -6.47
C SER A 9 2.44 -8.44 -5.66
N GLU A 10 3.18 -8.32 -4.58
CA GLU A 10 3.61 -9.43 -3.76
C GLU A 10 2.66 -9.64 -2.58
N SER A 11 2.32 -10.89 -2.32
CA SER A 11 1.42 -11.24 -1.21
C SER A 11 2.05 -11.07 0.17
N GLN A 12 3.38 -11.00 0.26
CA GLN A 12 4.13 -10.84 1.50
C GLN A 12 5.46 -10.13 1.24
N HIS A 13 5.68 -9.01 1.90
CA HIS A 13 6.93 -8.28 1.86
C HIS A 13 7.77 -8.53 3.12
N TRP A 14 9.07 -8.66 2.95
CA TRP A 14 10.02 -8.95 4.01
C TRP A 14 11.16 -7.94 4.03
N TYR A 15 11.70 -7.70 5.21
CA TYR A 15 12.86 -6.82 5.41
C TYR A 15 13.92 -7.50 6.25
N THR A 16 15.19 -7.14 6.02
CA THR A 16 16.28 -7.50 6.96
C THR A 16 16.13 -6.72 8.26
N GLN A 17 16.88 -7.07 9.28
CA GLN A 17 16.91 -6.34 10.56
C GLN A 17 17.40 -4.88 10.41
N GLU A 18 18.18 -4.60 9.37
CA GLU A 18 18.66 -3.25 9.02
C GLU A 18 17.65 -2.46 8.18
N GLY A 19 16.46 -3.01 7.94
CA GLY A 19 15.39 -2.36 7.17
C GLY A 19 15.54 -2.45 5.65
N LYS A 20 16.42 -3.30 5.13
CA LYS A 20 16.56 -3.48 3.68
C LYS A 20 15.48 -4.41 3.15
N PRO A 21 14.78 -4.05 2.05
CA PRO A 21 13.81 -4.93 1.41
C PRO A 21 14.44 -6.25 0.96
N GLN A 22 13.79 -7.38 1.26
CA GLN A 22 14.18 -8.74 0.87
C GLN A 22 12.97 -9.46 0.26
N TYR A 23 12.44 -8.93 -0.85
CA TYR A 23 11.21 -9.43 -1.48
C TYR A 23 11.42 -10.70 -2.29
N THR A 24 12.65 -10.93 -2.77
CA THR A 24 13.00 -12.11 -3.56
C THR A 24 14.22 -12.83 -3.01
N VAL A 25 14.30 -14.13 -3.30
CA VAL A 25 15.46 -14.98 -3.03
C VAL A 25 15.79 -15.81 -4.27
N THR A 26 17.06 -16.19 -4.43
CA THR A 26 17.49 -17.08 -5.49
C THR A 26 17.27 -18.54 -5.06
N ALA A 27 16.45 -19.28 -5.79
CA ALA A 27 16.22 -20.69 -5.56
C ALA A 27 17.47 -21.53 -5.95
N LYS A 28 17.51 -22.80 -5.51
CA LYS A 28 18.65 -23.72 -5.80
C LYS A 28 18.92 -23.91 -7.30
N ASN A 29 17.93 -23.73 -8.14
CA ASN A 29 18.04 -23.79 -9.61
C ASN A 29 18.50 -22.46 -10.27
N GLY A 30 18.88 -21.44 -9.48
CA GLY A 30 19.31 -20.12 -9.97
C GLY A 30 18.17 -19.16 -10.32
N VAL A 31 16.91 -19.58 -10.25
CA VAL A 31 15.74 -18.74 -10.58
C VAL A 31 15.37 -17.85 -9.37
N GLN A 32 15.11 -16.58 -9.62
CA GLN A 32 14.56 -15.69 -8.58
C GLN A 32 13.09 -16.01 -8.33
N ARG A 33 12.73 -16.07 -7.06
CA ARG A 33 11.35 -16.26 -6.60
C ARG A 33 11.05 -15.38 -5.39
N ASN A 34 9.78 -15.18 -5.09
CA ASN A 34 9.35 -14.42 -3.92
C ASN A 34 9.84 -15.10 -2.62
N THR A 35 10.23 -14.24 -1.67
CA THR A 35 10.60 -14.66 -0.31
C THR A 35 9.37 -15.21 0.41
N THR A 36 9.49 -16.41 0.94
CA THR A 36 8.41 -17.08 1.70
C THR A 36 8.64 -16.95 3.21
N LEU A 37 7.62 -17.27 4.01
CA LEU A 37 7.74 -17.34 5.47
C LEU A 37 8.86 -18.32 5.91
N ARG A 38 9.09 -19.40 5.16
CA ARG A 38 10.18 -20.34 5.44
C ARG A 38 11.56 -19.69 5.26
N ASP A 39 11.72 -18.92 4.18
CA ASP A 39 12.96 -18.18 3.93
C ASP A 39 13.17 -17.12 5.02
N ALA A 40 12.10 -16.41 5.37
CA ALA A 40 12.13 -15.39 6.41
C ALA A 40 12.59 -15.95 7.77
N ARG A 41 12.12 -17.15 8.15
CA ARG A 41 12.60 -17.83 9.36
C ARG A 41 14.09 -18.17 9.29
N THR A 42 14.55 -18.65 8.14
CA THR A 42 15.95 -19.04 7.93
C THR A 42 16.88 -17.83 7.92
N MET A 43 16.43 -16.71 7.36
CA MET A 43 17.22 -15.48 7.18
C MET A 43 16.96 -14.44 8.28
N ASN A 44 16.14 -14.77 9.27
CA ASN A 44 15.75 -13.87 10.37
C ASN A 44 15.16 -12.53 9.87
N LEU A 45 14.26 -12.60 8.86
CA LEU A 45 13.63 -11.42 8.30
C LEU A 45 12.38 -11.02 9.10
N VAL A 46 12.04 -9.73 9.07
CA VAL A 46 10.82 -9.20 9.65
C VAL A 46 9.73 -9.04 8.58
N PRO A 47 8.44 -9.29 8.90
CA PRO A 47 7.33 -9.02 8.00
C PRO A 47 7.11 -7.52 7.80
N SER A 48 6.60 -7.14 6.63
CA SER A 48 6.17 -5.75 6.42
C SER A 48 4.92 -5.40 7.24
N VAL A 49 4.74 -4.10 7.48
CA VAL A 49 3.49 -3.55 8.03
C VAL A 49 2.28 -4.09 7.26
N THR A 50 2.29 -4.02 5.93
CA THR A 50 1.17 -4.49 5.09
C THR A 50 0.95 -6.01 5.19
N THR A 51 2.00 -6.81 5.37
CA THR A 51 1.90 -8.26 5.62
C THR A 51 1.16 -8.54 6.94
N ILE A 52 1.44 -7.77 7.98
CA ILE A 52 0.76 -7.87 9.28
C ILE A 52 -0.69 -7.41 9.14
N LEU A 53 -0.95 -6.27 8.51
CA LEU A 53 -2.30 -5.72 8.27
C LEU A 53 -3.22 -6.65 7.49
N ASN A 54 -2.67 -7.52 6.63
CA ASN A 54 -3.44 -8.51 5.91
C ASN A 54 -4.04 -9.62 6.81
N ALA A 55 -3.68 -9.67 8.10
CA ALA A 55 -4.32 -10.56 9.07
C ALA A 55 -5.64 -9.99 9.62
N ALA A 56 -5.89 -8.68 9.45
CA ALA A 56 -7.15 -8.05 9.83
C ALA A 56 -8.23 -8.27 8.77
N ALA A 57 -9.49 -8.27 9.20
CA ALA A 57 -10.62 -8.25 8.28
C ALA A 57 -10.67 -6.89 7.55
N LYS A 58 -11.02 -6.91 6.27
CA LYS A 58 -11.15 -5.74 5.40
C LYS A 58 -12.57 -5.69 4.79
N PRO A 59 -13.61 -5.36 5.60
CA PRO A 59 -14.99 -5.45 5.15
C PRO A 59 -15.29 -4.64 3.88
N GLY A 60 -14.71 -3.44 3.76
CA GLY A 60 -14.86 -2.59 2.57
C GLY A 60 -14.28 -3.22 1.31
N LEU A 61 -13.10 -3.84 1.40
CA LEU A 61 -12.48 -4.55 0.29
C LEU A 61 -13.29 -5.80 -0.12
N GLU A 62 -13.79 -6.54 0.86
CA GLU A 62 -14.61 -7.73 0.57
C GLU A 62 -15.95 -7.34 -0.07
N ALA A 63 -16.61 -6.29 0.40
CA ALA A 63 -17.81 -5.74 -0.23
C ALA A 63 -17.53 -5.27 -1.67
N TRP A 64 -16.42 -4.58 -1.91
CA TRP A 64 -16.01 -4.17 -3.24
C TRP A 64 -15.75 -5.37 -4.18
N LYS A 65 -15.03 -6.40 -3.71
CA LYS A 65 -14.80 -7.62 -4.50
C LYS A 65 -16.10 -8.33 -4.87
N LEU A 66 -17.05 -8.38 -3.92
CA LEU A 66 -18.38 -8.95 -4.17
C LEU A 66 -19.11 -8.15 -5.24
N ASN A 67 -19.09 -6.82 -5.17
CA ASN A 67 -19.71 -5.96 -6.19
C ASN A 67 -19.07 -6.16 -7.56
N GLN A 68 -17.73 -6.28 -7.68
CA GLN A 68 -17.06 -6.58 -8.95
C GLN A 68 -17.51 -7.93 -9.51
N MET A 69 -17.68 -8.94 -8.67
CA MET A 69 -18.19 -10.25 -9.10
C MET A 69 -19.62 -10.18 -9.58
N MET A 70 -20.49 -9.42 -8.90
CA MET A 70 -21.87 -9.20 -9.33
C MET A 70 -21.95 -8.45 -10.67
N LEU A 71 -21.13 -7.40 -10.85
CA LEU A 71 -21.04 -6.68 -12.13
C LEU A 71 -20.58 -7.61 -13.26
N ALA A 72 -19.57 -8.45 -13.03
CA ALA A 72 -19.14 -9.44 -14.00
C ALA A 72 -20.26 -10.43 -14.36
N CYS A 73 -21.04 -10.92 -13.39
CA CYS A 73 -22.21 -11.76 -13.65
C CYS A 73 -23.27 -11.05 -14.53
N MET A 74 -23.46 -9.74 -14.33
CA MET A 74 -24.47 -8.97 -15.07
C MET A 74 -24.02 -8.63 -16.51
N THR A 75 -22.72 -8.49 -16.72
CA THR A 75 -22.14 -8.07 -18.02
C THR A 75 -21.67 -9.24 -18.90
N LEU A 76 -21.45 -10.42 -18.32
CA LEU A 76 -21.01 -11.62 -19.01
C LEU A 76 -22.18 -12.63 -19.11
N PRO A 77 -22.99 -12.63 -20.17
CA PRO A 77 -24.06 -13.59 -20.30
C PRO A 77 -23.50 -15.02 -20.44
N ARG A 78 -24.17 -15.99 -19.83
CA ARG A 78 -23.84 -17.41 -19.98
C ARG A 78 -24.20 -17.85 -21.40
N ALA A 79 -23.25 -18.51 -22.08
CA ALA A 79 -23.52 -19.08 -23.38
C ALA A 79 -24.47 -20.31 -23.26
N PRO A 80 -25.34 -20.57 -24.29
CA PRO A 80 -26.34 -21.65 -24.21
C PRO A 80 -25.78 -23.05 -23.88
N GLU A 81 -24.58 -23.36 -24.38
CA GLU A 81 -23.91 -24.66 -24.21
C GLU A 81 -22.79 -24.61 -23.13
N GLU A 82 -22.66 -23.51 -22.44
CA GLU A 82 -21.62 -23.35 -21.40
C GLU A 82 -22.05 -24.03 -20.10
N SER A 83 -21.16 -24.88 -19.51
CA SER A 83 -21.43 -25.45 -18.21
C SER A 83 -21.43 -24.38 -17.12
N GLU A 84 -22.09 -24.65 -16.00
CA GLU A 84 -22.13 -23.74 -14.85
C GLU A 84 -20.74 -23.46 -14.31
N GLU A 85 -19.91 -24.50 -14.20
CA GLU A 85 -18.53 -24.39 -13.71
C GLU A 85 -17.67 -23.50 -14.62
N SER A 86 -17.80 -23.67 -15.96
CA SER A 86 -17.07 -22.83 -16.92
C SER A 86 -17.49 -21.36 -16.82
N TYR A 87 -18.79 -21.10 -16.71
CA TYR A 87 -19.33 -19.77 -16.52
C TYR A 87 -18.81 -19.13 -15.23
N ILE A 88 -18.85 -19.83 -14.10
CA ILE A 88 -18.35 -19.36 -12.81
C ILE A 88 -16.86 -19.01 -12.89
N GLU A 89 -16.03 -19.86 -13.51
CA GLU A 89 -14.60 -19.57 -13.65
C GLU A 89 -14.34 -18.35 -14.55
N ARG A 90 -15.12 -18.16 -15.62
CA ARG A 90 -15.02 -16.99 -16.49
C ARG A 90 -15.41 -15.69 -15.76
N VAL A 91 -16.49 -15.71 -14.97
CA VAL A 91 -16.89 -14.58 -14.12
C VAL A 91 -15.83 -14.26 -13.06
N LYS A 92 -15.29 -15.28 -12.38
CA LYS A 92 -14.21 -15.09 -11.41
C LYS A 92 -12.95 -14.52 -12.06
N HIS A 93 -12.61 -14.97 -13.26
CA HIS A 93 -11.46 -14.45 -14.00
C HIS A 93 -11.65 -12.95 -14.32
N ASP A 94 -12.79 -12.58 -14.87
CA ASP A 94 -13.10 -11.20 -15.23
C ASP A 94 -13.11 -10.27 -14.02
N SER A 95 -13.76 -10.66 -12.93
CA SER A 95 -13.76 -9.87 -11.69
C SER A 95 -12.36 -9.69 -11.08
N LYS A 96 -11.47 -10.67 -11.20
CA LYS A 96 -10.07 -10.56 -10.76
C LYS A 96 -9.25 -9.66 -11.69
N GLU A 97 -9.54 -9.68 -12.99
CA GLU A 97 -8.85 -8.84 -13.96
C GLU A 97 -9.11 -7.35 -13.69
N HIS A 98 -10.33 -6.97 -13.36
CA HIS A 98 -10.64 -5.60 -12.92
C HIS A 98 -9.85 -5.20 -11.67
N ALA A 99 -9.79 -6.08 -10.67
CA ALA A 99 -9.01 -5.83 -9.46
C ALA A 99 -7.51 -5.69 -9.75
N ARG A 100 -6.98 -6.52 -10.66
CA ARG A 100 -5.58 -6.47 -11.10
C ARG A 100 -5.28 -5.14 -11.79
N GLN A 101 -6.12 -4.72 -12.74
CA GLN A 101 -5.95 -3.44 -13.46
C GLN A 101 -6.01 -2.24 -12.52
N ALA A 102 -6.92 -2.24 -11.54
CA ALA A 102 -6.98 -1.19 -10.52
C ALA A 102 -5.69 -1.12 -9.69
N ALA A 103 -5.16 -2.28 -9.25
CA ALA A 103 -3.91 -2.36 -8.49
C ALA A 103 -2.70 -1.91 -9.34
N GLU A 104 -2.61 -2.32 -10.61
CA GLU A 104 -1.54 -1.90 -11.51
C GLU A 104 -1.56 -0.39 -11.77
N ARG A 105 -2.74 0.19 -11.99
CA ARG A 105 -2.90 1.65 -12.13
C ARG A 105 -2.42 2.36 -10.86
N GLY A 106 -2.80 1.86 -9.68
CA GLY A 106 -2.33 2.38 -8.41
C GLY A 106 -0.82 2.36 -8.31
N THR A 107 -0.19 1.21 -8.58
CA THR A 107 1.27 1.05 -8.54
C THR A 107 1.98 2.00 -9.51
N THR A 108 1.43 2.20 -10.70
CA THR A 108 2.01 3.10 -11.70
C THR A 108 1.96 4.56 -11.25
N ILE A 109 0.82 5.00 -10.68
CA ILE A 109 0.69 6.36 -10.13
C ILE A 109 1.64 6.56 -8.95
N HIS A 110 1.75 5.61 -8.01
CA HIS A 110 2.71 5.68 -6.89
C HIS A 110 4.14 5.85 -7.41
N GLY A 111 4.58 5.03 -8.38
CA GLY A 111 5.91 5.16 -8.96
C GLY A 111 6.15 6.50 -9.67
N ALA A 112 5.12 7.09 -10.26
CA ALA A 112 5.22 8.43 -10.86
C ALA A 112 5.36 9.52 -9.80
N LEU A 113 4.65 9.41 -8.68
CA LEU A 113 4.77 10.35 -7.56
C LEU A 113 6.15 10.25 -6.88
N GLU A 114 6.65 9.03 -6.66
CA GLU A 114 8.00 8.79 -6.17
C GLU A 114 9.04 9.49 -7.07
N SER A 115 8.98 9.24 -8.38
CA SER A 115 9.87 9.86 -9.38
C SER A 115 9.85 11.38 -9.30
N PHE A 116 8.67 12.00 -9.08
CA PHE A 116 8.55 13.46 -8.95
C PHE A 116 9.36 14.00 -7.77
N TYR A 117 9.22 13.38 -6.59
CA TYR A 117 9.98 13.82 -5.40
C TYR A 117 11.47 13.47 -5.47
N GLU A 118 11.87 12.61 -6.42
CA GLU A 118 13.27 12.39 -6.83
C GLU A 118 13.76 13.38 -7.91
N GLY A 119 12.92 14.33 -8.31
CA GLY A 119 13.23 15.38 -9.28
C GLY A 119 12.95 15.00 -10.74
N ILE A 120 12.18 13.94 -10.99
CA ILE A 120 11.85 13.47 -12.34
C ILE A 120 10.38 13.77 -12.64
N MET A 121 10.14 14.59 -13.66
CA MET A 121 8.80 14.87 -14.18
C MET A 121 8.47 13.91 -15.33
N LEU A 122 7.31 13.26 -15.24
CA LEU A 122 6.82 12.34 -16.25
C LEU A 122 5.62 12.96 -16.97
N ALA A 123 5.74 13.22 -18.28
CA ALA A 123 4.71 13.94 -19.05
C ALA A 123 3.32 13.26 -18.98
N GLU A 124 3.28 11.92 -18.97
CA GLU A 124 2.03 11.15 -18.89
C GLU A 124 1.36 11.24 -17.50
N PHE A 125 2.09 11.64 -16.45
CA PHE A 125 1.63 11.72 -15.07
C PHE A 125 1.70 13.12 -14.50
N LEU A 126 1.92 14.13 -15.34
CA LEU A 126 2.16 15.51 -14.91
C LEU A 126 1.02 16.05 -14.02
N ASP A 127 -0.22 15.81 -14.38
CA ASP A 127 -1.38 16.27 -13.59
C ASP A 127 -1.39 15.63 -12.20
N TYR A 128 -1.08 14.35 -12.07
CA TYR A 128 -0.94 13.66 -10.78
C TYR A 128 0.19 14.25 -9.95
N GLN A 129 1.37 14.42 -10.53
CA GLN A 129 2.56 14.95 -9.86
C GLN A 129 2.32 16.37 -9.37
N MET A 130 1.81 17.24 -10.21
CA MET A 130 1.53 18.64 -9.87
C MET A 130 0.38 18.80 -8.88
N GLY A 131 -0.69 17.99 -9.03
CA GLY A 131 -1.82 17.98 -8.12
C GLY A 131 -1.41 17.59 -6.70
N VAL A 132 -0.61 16.51 -6.58
CA VAL A 132 -0.11 16.05 -5.29
C VAL A 132 0.85 17.03 -4.67
N SER A 133 1.85 17.52 -5.42
CA SER A 133 2.81 18.53 -4.92
C SER A 133 2.09 19.76 -4.39
N LYS A 134 1.17 20.32 -5.17
CA LYS A 134 0.40 21.50 -4.76
C LYS A 134 -0.43 21.25 -3.49
N ALA A 135 -1.09 20.10 -3.39
CA ALA A 135 -1.91 19.77 -2.23
C ALA A 135 -1.05 19.55 -0.97
N VAL A 136 0.05 18.81 -1.10
CA VAL A 136 0.99 18.53 -0.01
C VAL A 136 1.66 19.80 0.48
N ASP A 137 2.16 20.67 -0.42
CA ASP A 137 2.78 21.95 -0.05
C ASP A 137 1.78 22.92 0.58
N ALA A 138 0.55 22.97 0.11
CA ALA A 138 -0.51 23.79 0.70
C ALA A 138 -0.87 23.32 2.12
N HIS A 139 -0.80 22.02 2.41
CA HIS A 139 -1.21 21.43 3.69
C HIS A 139 -0.08 21.40 4.73
N PHE A 140 1.14 21.06 4.33
CA PHE A 140 2.29 20.85 5.22
C PHE A 140 3.35 21.95 5.11
N GLY A 141 3.26 22.83 4.11
CA GLY A 141 4.34 23.76 3.73
C GLY A 141 5.44 23.06 2.92
N ALA A 142 6.30 23.86 2.32
CA ALA A 142 7.47 23.35 1.61
C ALA A 142 8.43 22.66 2.58
N LYS A 143 8.87 21.46 2.25
CA LYS A 143 9.73 20.62 3.08
C LYS A 143 10.75 19.85 2.24
N ASN A 144 11.80 19.37 2.92
CA ASN A 144 12.76 18.43 2.32
C ASN A 144 12.20 17.01 2.40
N TRP A 145 11.54 16.59 1.33
CA TRP A 145 10.93 15.28 1.26
C TRP A 145 11.94 14.19 0.89
N LEU A 146 11.80 13.03 1.52
CA LEU A 146 12.51 11.80 1.21
C LEU A 146 11.48 10.75 0.77
N THR A 147 11.75 10.06 -0.33
CA THR A 147 10.90 8.98 -0.86
C THR A 147 11.34 7.63 -0.34
N GLU A 148 10.43 6.67 -0.33
CA GLU A 148 10.71 5.24 -0.22
C GLU A 148 11.58 4.86 1.01
N ARG A 149 11.45 5.63 2.11
CA ARG A 149 12.24 5.37 3.32
C ARG A 149 11.83 4.05 3.96
N SER A 150 12.73 3.07 3.91
CA SER A 150 12.53 1.76 4.53
C SER A 150 13.14 1.69 5.93
N PHE A 151 12.57 0.82 6.76
CA PHE A 151 12.99 0.58 8.14
C PHE A 151 12.70 -0.86 8.58
N ALA A 152 13.35 -1.29 9.67
CA ALA A 152 12.93 -2.42 10.49
C ALA A 152 13.06 -2.04 11.97
N LYS A 153 12.06 -2.39 12.76
CA LYS A 153 12.01 -2.11 14.20
C LYS A 153 11.06 -3.08 14.90
N ASP A 154 11.43 -3.57 16.05
CA ASP A 154 10.56 -4.36 16.95
C ASP A 154 9.80 -5.52 16.27
N GLY A 155 10.50 -6.22 15.35
CA GLY A 155 9.98 -7.40 14.68
C GLY A 155 9.00 -7.11 13.52
N PHE A 156 9.00 -5.89 12.98
CA PHE A 156 8.31 -5.53 11.75
C PHE A 156 9.14 -4.54 10.92
N GLY A 157 8.84 -4.44 9.64
CA GLY A 157 9.50 -3.49 8.76
C GLY A 157 8.50 -2.81 7.83
N GLY A 158 8.95 -1.80 7.14
CA GLY A 158 8.09 -1.06 6.22
C GLY A 158 8.88 -0.11 5.34
N LYS A 159 8.16 0.49 4.41
CA LYS A 159 8.64 1.52 3.54
C LYS A 159 7.52 2.53 3.35
N CYS A 160 7.75 3.78 3.75
CA CYS A 160 6.78 4.85 3.57
C CYS A 160 7.00 5.55 2.22
N ASP A 161 5.94 6.06 1.62
CA ASP A 161 6.00 6.69 0.30
C ASP A 161 6.72 8.04 0.37
N LEU A 162 6.38 8.87 1.35
CA LEU A 162 6.96 10.20 1.50
C LEU A 162 7.18 10.54 2.98
N TYR A 163 8.33 11.10 3.29
CA TYR A 163 8.76 11.34 4.66
C TYR A 163 9.64 12.58 4.77
N THR A 164 9.55 13.30 5.88
CA THR A 164 10.49 14.35 6.25
C THR A 164 10.73 14.38 7.75
N GLN A 165 11.92 14.82 8.16
CA GLN A 165 12.27 15.10 9.56
C GLN A 165 12.18 16.59 9.90
N ASP A 166 11.79 17.45 8.96
CA ASP A 166 11.68 18.89 9.19
C ASP A 166 10.64 19.18 10.29
N GLY A 167 11.07 19.84 11.36
CA GLY A 167 10.25 20.11 12.54
C GLY A 167 9.92 18.83 13.33
N GLU A 168 8.63 18.55 13.55
CA GLU A 168 8.18 17.32 14.22
C GLU A 168 8.15 16.11 13.29
N GLY A 169 8.47 16.31 12.01
CA GLY A 169 8.38 15.31 10.98
C GLY A 169 6.98 15.18 10.37
N VAL A 170 6.94 14.62 9.16
CA VAL A 170 5.69 14.22 8.48
C VAL A 170 5.88 12.89 7.81
N VAL A 171 4.89 12.00 7.91
CA VAL A 171 4.84 10.71 7.21
C VAL A 171 3.59 10.68 6.36
N ILE A 172 3.75 10.44 5.08
CA ILE A 172 2.65 10.38 4.10
C ILE A 172 2.64 9.02 3.44
N ASP A 173 1.43 8.52 3.22
CA ASP A 173 1.17 7.32 2.45
C ASP A 173 0.13 7.66 1.38
N PHE A 174 0.49 7.45 0.12
CA PHE A 174 -0.37 7.70 -1.03
C PHE A 174 -1.40 6.58 -1.19
N LYS A 175 -2.62 6.97 -1.54
CA LYS A 175 -3.70 6.04 -1.86
C LYS A 175 -4.39 6.47 -3.14
N THR A 176 -4.47 5.57 -4.09
CA THR A 176 -5.26 5.80 -5.32
C THR A 176 -6.68 5.28 -5.13
N LYS A 177 -7.65 6.06 -5.55
CA LYS A 177 -9.07 5.72 -5.44
C LYS A 177 -9.87 6.44 -6.54
N GLU A 178 -10.98 5.84 -6.95
CA GLU A 178 -11.97 6.53 -7.79
C GLU A 178 -12.78 7.49 -6.92
N PHE A 179 -12.70 8.79 -7.20
CA PHE A 179 -13.55 9.82 -6.59
C PHE A 179 -13.55 11.09 -7.42
N ARG A 180 -14.60 11.88 -7.27
CA ARG A 180 -14.80 13.21 -7.87
C ARG A 180 -14.72 14.29 -6.80
N GLN A 181 -14.78 15.54 -7.21
CA GLN A 181 -14.65 16.69 -6.30
C GLN A 181 -15.68 16.69 -5.17
N GLU A 182 -16.93 16.30 -5.46
CA GLU A 182 -18.04 16.26 -4.53
C GLU A 182 -18.01 15.06 -3.55
N ASP A 183 -17.27 14.01 -3.89
CA ASP A 183 -17.24 12.78 -3.07
C ASP A 183 -16.50 13.02 -1.75
N LYS A 184 -17.03 12.47 -0.66
CA LYS A 184 -16.32 12.42 0.62
C LYS A 184 -15.30 11.28 0.58
N VAL A 185 -14.06 11.58 0.93
CA VAL A 185 -12.99 10.59 1.07
C VAL A 185 -12.61 10.47 2.53
N GLU A 186 -12.66 9.26 3.03
CA GLU A 186 -12.33 8.93 4.42
C GLU A 186 -11.21 7.89 4.46
N GLY A 187 -10.39 7.96 5.52
CA GLY A 187 -9.42 6.92 5.84
C GLY A 187 -10.11 5.75 6.58
N TYR A 188 -9.47 4.59 6.50
CA TYR A 188 -9.91 3.37 7.21
C TYR A 188 -8.93 3.01 8.31
N ASP A 189 -9.34 2.17 9.26
CA ASP A 189 -8.48 1.71 10.36
C ASP A 189 -7.18 1.09 9.85
N GLU A 190 -7.18 0.43 8.69
CA GLU A 190 -5.96 -0.12 8.10
C GLU A 190 -4.96 0.97 7.67
N HIS A 191 -5.44 2.12 7.19
CA HIS A 191 -4.60 3.27 6.84
C HIS A 191 -4.02 3.91 8.11
N LEU A 192 -4.85 4.06 9.14
CA LEU A 192 -4.44 4.55 10.44
C LEU A 192 -3.36 3.67 11.07
N MET A 193 -3.58 2.35 11.13
CA MET A 193 -2.61 1.39 11.63
C MET A 193 -1.29 1.43 10.83
N GLN A 194 -1.36 1.56 9.51
CA GLN A 194 -0.20 1.65 8.62
C GLN A 194 0.67 2.85 8.96
N LEU A 195 0.09 4.04 9.01
CA LEU A 195 0.82 5.28 9.32
C LEU A 195 1.35 5.30 10.75
N SER A 196 0.56 4.79 11.71
CA SER A 196 1.01 4.65 13.09
C SER A 196 2.23 3.73 13.22
N ALA A 197 2.24 2.61 12.50
CA ALA A 197 3.38 1.70 12.44
C ALA A 197 4.60 2.36 11.77
N TYR A 198 4.40 3.09 10.67
CA TYR A 198 5.48 3.82 10.00
C TYR A 198 6.10 4.89 10.91
N ARG A 199 5.27 5.66 11.63
CA ARG A 199 5.73 6.65 12.59
C ARG A 199 6.63 6.06 13.68
N VAL A 200 6.23 4.91 14.23
CA VAL A 200 7.03 4.19 15.23
C VAL A 200 8.29 3.60 14.61
N GLY A 201 8.17 2.97 13.44
CA GLY A 201 9.29 2.33 12.74
C GLY A 201 10.38 3.31 12.31
N LEU A 202 9.99 4.53 11.91
CA LEU A 202 10.90 5.60 11.52
C LEU A 202 11.47 6.41 12.71
N ASP A 203 11.05 6.08 13.93
CA ASP A 203 11.48 6.74 15.16
C ASP A 203 11.12 8.24 15.24
N VAL A 204 9.93 8.58 14.76
CA VAL A 204 9.38 9.95 14.74
C VAL A 204 8.03 10.02 15.48
N PRO A 205 7.99 9.79 16.80
CA PRO A 205 6.73 9.58 17.54
C PRO A 205 5.79 10.78 17.57
N LYS A 206 6.26 11.98 17.20
CA LYS A 206 5.47 13.20 17.12
C LYS A 206 5.10 13.62 15.70
N ALA A 207 5.56 12.88 14.69
CA ALA A 207 5.31 13.23 13.29
C ALA A 207 3.82 13.33 13.00
N ARG A 208 3.44 14.32 12.20
CA ARG A 208 2.14 14.41 11.56
C ARG A 208 2.03 13.28 10.54
N CYS A 209 0.86 12.65 10.46
CA CYS A 209 0.65 11.52 9.54
C CYS A 209 -0.61 11.73 8.73
N ALA A 210 -0.53 11.54 7.41
CA ALA A 210 -1.67 11.68 6.52
C ALA A 210 -1.69 10.65 5.40
N ASN A 211 -2.90 10.25 5.02
CA ASN A 211 -3.12 9.60 3.73
C ASN A 211 -3.44 10.69 2.70
N VAL A 212 -2.73 10.66 1.58
CA VAL A 212 -2.95 11.52 0.43
C VAL A 212 -3.66 10.70 -0.63
N PHE A 213 -4.97 10.92 -0.77
CA PHE A 213 -5.81 10.24 -1.75
C PHE A 213 -5.73 10.94 -3.09
N VAL A 214 -5.37 10.18 -4.12
CA VAL A 214 -5.20 10.64 -5.49
C VAL A 214 -6.31 10.04 -6.35
N SER A 215 -7.10 10.89 -7.01
CA SER A 215 -8.19 10.42 -7.87
C SER A 215 -7.64 9.78 -9.15
N VAL A 216 -8.12 8.57 -9.47
CA VAL A 216 -7.82 7.92 -10.76
C VAL A 216 -8.82 8.30 -11.85
N THR A 217 -9.95 8.94 -11.49
CA THR A 217 -10.98 9.41 -12.43
C THR A 217 -10.81 10.86 -12.81
N ASP A 218 -10.16 11.66 -11.97
CA ASP A 218 -9.90 13.09 -12.17
C ASP A 218 -8.42 13.39 -11.85
N PRO A 219 -7.52 13.23 -12.84
CA PRO A 219 -6.09 13.45 -12.65
C PRO A 219 -5.79 14.85 -12.11
N GLY A 220 -5.01 14.92 -11.02
CA GLY A 220 -4.73 16.17 -10.32
C GLY A 220 -5.65 16.50 -9.16
N LEU A 221 -6.79 15.81 -9.04
CA LEU A 221 -7.65 15.92 -7.86
C LEU A 221 -7.07 15.11 -6.71
N VAL A 222 -6.83 15.79 -5.58
CA VAL A 222 -6.21 15.23 -4.38
C VAL A 222 -7.02 15.61 -3.15
N LYS A 223 -7.18 14.66 -2.22
CA LYS A 223 -7.75 14.89 -0.89
C LYS A 223 -6.81 14.36 0.17
N ILE A 224 -6.61 15.13 1.24
CA ILE A 224 -5.73 14.76 2.34
C ILE A 224 -6.56 14.43 3.57
N VAL A 225 -6.31 13.29 4.17
CA VAL A 225 -6.86 12.88 5.46
C VAL A 225 -5.70 12.79 6.44
N GLU A 226 -5.58 13.81 7.28
CA GLU A 226 -4.59 13.87 8.37
C GLU A 226 -5.20 13.26 9.63
N TRP A 227 -4.42 12.44 10.33
CA TRP A 227 -4.81 11.76 11.55
C TRP A 227 -4.37 12.55 12.79
N THR A 228 -5.23 12.62 13.79
CA THR A 228 -4.87 13.24 15.08
C THR A 228 -3.83 12.39 15.83
N GLN A 229 -3.14 12.98 16.79
CA GLN A 229 -2.18 12.23 17.62
C GLN A 229 -2.89 11.14 18.42
N GLU A 230 -4.10 11.39 18.91
CA GLU A 230 -4.93 10.40 19.60
C GLU A 230 -5.29 9.21 18.70
N ASP A 231 -5.70 9.49 17.45
CA ASP A 231 -5.98 8.43 16.47
C ASP A 231 -4.71 7.60 16.20
N LEU A 232 -3.56 8.24 16.03
CA LEU A 232 -2.30 7.55 15.76
C LEU A 232 -1.84 6.69 16.94
N GLU A 233 -2.11 7.10 18.17
CA GLU A 233 -1.86 6.26 19.35
C GLU A 233 -2.79 5.05 19.39
N ARG A 234 -4.07 5.24 19.09
CA ARG A 234 -5.05 4.14 18.94
C ARG A 234 -4.66 3.20 17.79
N GLY A 235 -4.25 3.76 16.65
CA GLY A 235 -3.77 2.98 15.50
C GLY A 235 -2.56 2.13 15.81
N TRP A 236 -1.62 2.66 16.60
CA TRP A 236 -0.48 1.90 17.07
C TRP A 236 -0.88 0.72 17.97
N GLN A 237 -1.79 0.95 18.94
CA GLN A 237 -2.29 -0.12 19.82
C GLN A 237 -2.94 -1.25 19.01
N MET A 238 -3.77 -0.91 18.00
CA MET A 238 -4.37 -1.90 17.11
C MET A 238 -3.32 -2.66 16.31
N PHE A 239 -2.33 -1.96 15.74
CA PHE A 239 -1.26 -2.59 14.97
C PHE A 239 -0.40 -3.52 15.83
N ASP A 240 -0.01 -3.11 17.03
CA ASP A 240 0.82 -3.91 17.94
C ASP A 240 0.12 -5.21 18.38
N ALA A 241 -1.18 -5.12 18.67
CA ALA A 241 -2.01 -6.30 18.94
C ALA A 241 -2.07 -7.24 17.72
N LEU A 242 -2.25 -6.69 16.52
CA LEU A 242 -2.30 -7.44 15.28
C LEU A 242 -0.93 -8.06 14.93
N LYS A 243 0.16 -7.35 15.18
CA LYS A 243 1.54 -7.86 15.06
C LYS A 243 1.75 -9.07 15.95
N THR A 244 1.35 -8.97 17.21
CA THR A 244 1.42 -10.08 18.17
C THR A 244 0.61 -11.29 17.68
N TYR A 245 -0.63 -11.08 17.26
CA TYR A 245 -1.46 -12.14 16.67
C TYR A 245 -0.77 -12.79 15.47
N TRP A 246 -0.24 -11.98 14.54
CA TRP A 246 0.43 -12.47 13.33
C TRP A 246 1.65 -13.32 13.67
N GLN A 247 2.48 -12.86 14.61
CA GLN A 247 3.69 -13.56 15.07
C GLN A 247 3.36 -14.92 15.68
N VAL A 248 2.35 -14.98 16.55
CA VAL A 248 1.90 -16.23 17.19
C VAL A 248 1.31 -17.17 16.15
N LYS A 249 0.39 -16.68 15.31
CA LYS A 249 -0.26 -17.47 14.24
C LYS A 249 0.75 -18.12 13.30
N ASN A 250 1.80 -17.39 12.94
CA ASN A 250 2.81 -17.86 11.99
C ASN A 250 4.03 -18.51 12.66
N ASN A 251 4.04 -18.65 13.99
CA ASN A 251 5.21 -19.12 14.74
C ASN A 251 6.52 -18.44 14.25
N HIS A 252 6.49 -17.12 14.16
CA HIS A 252 7.57 -16.29 13.64
C HIS A 252 7.76 -15.05 14.50
N LYS A 253 8.55 -15.20 15.55
CA LYS A 253 8.97 -14.11 16.41
C LYS A 253 10.43 -13.83 16.11
N VAL A 254 10.70 -12.65 15.62
CA VAL A 254 12.06 -12.15 15.41
C VAL A 254 12.50 -11.48 16.69
N ILE A 255 13.67 -11.84 17.15
CA ILE A 255 14.30 -11.32 18.37
C ILE A 255 15.34 -10.26 17.98
#